data_4d3ffc465cb94334d2fb94360988a203
#
_entry.id   4d3ffc465cb94334d2fb94360988a203
#
_cell.length_a   1.000
_cell.length_b   1.000
_cell.length_c   1.000
_cell.angle_alpha   90.00
_cell.angle_beta   90.00
_cell.angle_gamma   90.00
#
_symmetry.space_group_name_H-M   'P 1'
#
loop_
_entity.id
_entity.type
_entity.pdbx_description
1 polymer ?
#
loop_
_entity_poly.entity_id
_entity_poly.type
_entity_poly.pdbx_seq_one_letter_code
_entity_poly.pdbx_strand_id
1 'polypeptide(L)'
;DAAAATTPAGSSRREFLGQSGRVAAGVGVAALVGNLGQYALSYGAGGPPIKIGILHSLSGTMAISEVSLRDVVLMAVEEINKAGGVMGRQVEAKVVDPASNWDLFAEKAKQLLLEDKVSVVFGCWTSVSRKSVLPVFEKNNGLLFYPVQYEGEECSRNVFYTGAAVNQQAAPAVEYLMSPEGGGYKKFYLLGTDN
;
A
#
# COMPACT_ATOMS: atom_id res chain seq x y z
N ASP A 1 64.67 6.17 21.26
CA ASP A 1 63.32 6.35 21.91
C ASP A 1 62.30 6.64 20.89
N ALA A 2 61.53 5.60 20.52
CA ALA A 2 60.42 5.70 19.60
C ALA A 2 59.11 5.66 20.40
N ALA A 3 58.42 6.79 20.45
CA ALA A 3 57.09 6.88 21.03
C ALA A 3 56.08 6.22 20.11
N ALA A 4 55.49 5.12 20.55
CA ALA A 4 54.40 4.44 19.86
C ALA A 4 53.11 5.27 19.95
N ALA A 5 52.60 5.71 18.82
CA ALA A 5 51.29 6.33 18.70
C ALA A 5 50.20 5.25 18.86
N THR A 6 49.46 5.32 19.95
CA THR A 6 48.29 4.50 20.19
C THR A 6 47.11 5.03 19.38
N THR A 7 46.64 4.23 18.43
CA THR A 7 45.40 4.48 17.69
C THR A 7 44.20 4.35 18.65
N PRO A 8 43.29 5.31 18.73
CA PRO A 8 42.08 5.15 19.57
C PRO A 8 41.18 4.09 19.00
N ALA A 9 40.75 3.14 19.84
CA ALA A 9 39.82 2.10 19.53
C ALA A 9 38.49 2.71 19.07
N GLY A 10 37.98 2.25 17.92
CA GLY A 10 36.72 2.69 17.38
C GLY A 10 35.56 2.37 18.33
N SER A 11 34.76 3.37 18.65
CA SER A 11 33.57 3.24 19.46
C SER A 11 32.54 2.34 18.79
N SER A 12 31.93 1.45 19.57
CA SER A 12 30.89 0.57 19.07
C SER A 12 29.63 1.38 18.68
N ARG A 13 28.80 0.83 17.77
CA ARG A 13 27.51 1.43 17.38
C ARG A 13 26.63 1.81 18.59
N ARG A 14 26.74 1.08 19.69
CA ARG A 14 26.01 1.33 20.93
C ARG A 14 26.56 2.54 21.67
N GLU A 15 27.90 2.73 21.67
CA GLU A 15 28.55 3.90 22.29
C GLU A 15 28.27 5.16 21.45
N PHE A 16 28.26 5.05 20.12
CA PHE A 16 27.92 6.16 19.25
C PHE A 16 26.49 6.65 19.48
N LEU A 17 25.52 5.74 19.63
CA LEU A 17 24.13 6.08 19.95
C LEU A 17 23.96 6.60 21.38
N GLY A 18 24.77 6.13 22.34
CA GLY A 18 24.78 6.62 23.71
C GLY A 18 25.41 8.00 23.85
N GLN A 19 26.45 8.32 23.08
CA GLN A 19 27.08 9.64 23.04
C GLN A 19 26.24 10.67 22.29
N SER A 20 25.54 10.28 21.22
CA SER A 20 24.60 11.16 20.53
C SER A 20 23.48 11.64 21.47
N GLY A 21 23.07 10.81 22.43
CA GLY A 21 22.07 11.19 23.46
C GLY A 21 22.63 12.13 24.54
N ARG A 22 23.94 12.24 24.71
CA ARG A 22 24.56 13.11 25.73
C ARG A 22 25.08 14.45 25.21
N VAL A 23 25.37 14.56 23.91
CA VAL A 23 25.72 15.84 23.25
C VAL A 23 24.46 16.68 23.01
N ALA A 24 23.29 16.08 23.16
CA ALA A 24 21.98 16.74 23.06
C ALA A 24 21.69 17.72 24.23
N ALA A 25 22.55 17.86 25.21
CA ALA A 25 22.34 18.74 26.39
C ALA A 25 23.00 20.12 26.27
N GLY A 26 23.51 20.53 25.10
CA GLY A 26 24.14 21.85 24.90
C GLY A 26 23.56 22.63 23.75
N VAL A 27 23.03 23.76 24.05
CA VAL A 27 22.59 24.95 23.30
C VAL A 27 22.38 24.88 21.76
N GLY A 28 23.08 24.01 21.01
CA GLY A 28 22.92 23.83 19.56
C GLY A 28 21.73 22.91 19.14
N VAL A 29 21.27 22.06 20.04
CA VAL A 29 20.17 21.13 19.80
C VAL A 29 18.82 21.83 19.92
N ALA A 30 18.71 22.88 20.72
CA ALA A 30 17.47 23.63 20.86
C ALA A 30 17.04 24.30 19.55
N ALA A 31 17.97 24.71 18.68
CA ALA A 31 17.64 25.31 17.38
C ALA A 31 17.28 24.24 16.32
N LEU A 32 17.92 23.06 16.35
CA LEU A 32 17.60 21.95 15.44
C LEU A 32 16.30 21.24 15.85
N VAL A 33 16.09 21.02 17.16
CA VAL A 33 14.84 20.45 17.68
C VAL A 33 13.71 21.48 17.59
N GLY A 34 13.98 22.79 17.75
CA GLY A 34 13.02 23.86 17.52
C GLY A 34 12.55 23.91 16.07
N ASN A 35 13.45 23.79 15.09
CA ASN A 35 13.09 23.75 13.69
C ASN A 35 12.39 22.43 13.30
N LEU A 36 12.91 21.27 13.74
CA LEU A 36 12.23 19.97 13.54
C LEU A 36 10.88 19.92 14.28
N GLY A 37 10.79 20.48 15.47
CA GLY A 37 9.54 20.63 16.21
C GLY A 37 8.55 21.58 15.52
N GLN A 38 9.02 22.68 14.94
CA GLN A 38 8.17 23.58 14.15
C GLN A 38 7.77 22.93 12.80
N TYR A 39 8.66 22.18 12.15
CA TYR A 39 8.28 21.36 10.99
C TYR A 39 7.28 20.27 11.38
N ALA A 40 7.48 19.56 12.46
CA ALA A 40 6.52 18.57 12.96
C ALA A 40 5.20 19.21 13.39
N LEU A 41 5.22 20.38 14.03
CA LEU A 41 4.03 21.13 14.42
C LEU A 41 3.33 21.81 13.22
N SER A 42 4.07 22.25 12.20
CA SER A 42 3.47 22.81 10.99
C SER A 42 2.90 21.73 10.04
N TYR A 43 3.40 20.49 10.09
CA TYR A 43 2.82 19.35 9.39
C TYR A 43 1.82 18.56 10.23
N GLY A 44 1.79 18.73 11.56
CA GLY A 44 1.03 17.89 12.48
C GLY A 44 -0.21 18.50 13.10
N ALA A 45 -0.43 19.80 13.02
CA ALA A 45 -1.59 20.43 13.65
C ALA A 45 -2.55 21.01 12.60
N GLY A 46 -3.49 20.18 12.12
CA GLY A 46 -4.71 20.72 11.50
C GLY A 46 -4.66 21.04 10.01
N GLY A 47 -3.90 20.30 9.21
CA GLY A 47 -4.08 20.30 7.76
C GLY A 47 -5.40 19.63 7.33
N PRO A 48 -5.89 19.88 6.11
CA PRO A 48 -7.08 19.20 5.62
C PRO A 48 -6.89 17.68 5.64
N PRO A 49 -7.97 16.90 5.78
CA PRO A 49 -7.89 15.45 5.82
C PRO A 49 -7.24 14.88 4.56
N ILE A 50 -6.56 13.76 4.70
CA ILE A 50 -6.02 13.00 3.57
C ILE A 50 -7.15 12.17 3.01
N LYS A 51 -7.57 12.46 1.79
CA LYS A 51 -8.63 11.71 1.13
C LYS A 51 -8.06 10.46 0.46
N ILE A 52 -8.69 9.31 0.72
CA ILE A 52 -8.44 8.05 0.03
C ILE A 52 -9.71 7.57 -0.66
N GLY A 53 -9.56 6.86 -1.77
CA GLY A 53 -10.67 6.22 -2.47
C GLY A 53 -10.80 4.75 -2.09
N ILE A 54 -12.04 4.27 -2.00
CA ILE A 54 -12.37 2.85 -1.88
C ILE A 54 -13.26 2.50 -3.06
N LEU A 55 -12.74 1.66 -3.97
CA LEU A 55 -13.37 1.30 -5.23
C LEU A 55 -13.66 -0.20 -5.23
N HIS A 56 -14.76 -0.59 -4.60
CA HIS A 56 -15.24 -1.96 -4.48
C HIS A 56 -16.73 -2.05 -4.76
N SER A 57 -17.17 -3.11 -5.45
CA SER A 57 -18.58 -3.33 -5.71
C SER A 57 -19.32 -3.66 -4.42
N LEU A 58 -20.29 -2.82 -4.09
CA LEU A 58 -21.18 -2.99 -2.94
C LEU A 58 -22.52 -3.60 -3.34
N SER A 59 -22.77 -3.66 -4.65
CA SER A 59 -23.92 -4.28 -5.27
C SER A 59 -23.50 -5.12 -6.48
N GLY A 60 -24.44 -5.93 -7.01
CA GLY A 60 -24.14 -6.85 -8.11
C GLY A 60 -23.46 -8.15 -7.66
N THR A 61 -22.94 -8.91 -8.63
CA THR A 61 -22.42 -10.28 -8.43
C THR A 61 -21.14 -10.32 -7.57
N MET A 62 -20.30 -9.29 -7.60
CA MET A 62 -19.04 -9.25 -6.87
C MET A 62 -19.19 -8.74 -5.43
N ALA A 63 -20.37 -8.22 -5.05
CA ALA A 63 -20.60 -7.67 -3.71
C ALA A 63 -20.30 -8.68 -2.60
N ILE A 64 -20.55 -9.97 -2.83
CA ILE A 64 -20.28 -11.04 -1.86
C ILE A 64 -18.82 -11.06 -1.38
N SER A 65 -17.88 -10.67 -2.24
CA SER A 65 -16.45 -10.62 -1.91
C SER A 65 -16.00 -9.20 -1.57
N GLU A 66 -16.46 -8.21 -2.33
CA GLU A 66 -15.91 -6.86 -2.28
C GLU A 66 -16.42 -6.01 -1.11
N VAL A 67 -17.58 -6.33 -0.54
CA VAL A 67 -18.10 -5.63 0.67
C VAL A 67 -17.14 -5.81 1.85
N SER A 68 -16.64 -7.02 2.07
CA SER A 68 -15.68 -7.29 3.14
C SER A 68 -14.34 -6.55 2.93
N LEU A 69 -13.91 -6.38 1.68
CA LEU A 69 -12.68 -5.60 1.38
C LEU A 69 -12.88 -4.13 1.72
N ARG A 70 -14.03 -3.53 1.38
CA ARG A 70 -14.37 -2.18 1.82
C ARG A 70 -14.32 -2.05 3.34
N ASP A 71 -14.93 -3.00 4.05
CA ASP A 71 -15.01 -2.95 5.52
C ASP A 71 -13.64 -3.03 6.18
N VAL A 72 -12.72 -3.85 5.64
CA VAL A 72 -11.32 -3.92 6.11
C VAL A 72 -10.60 -2.59 5.93
N VAL A 73 -10.77 -1.92 4.79
CA VAL A 73 -10.15 -0.60 4.57
C VAL A 73 -10.73 0.43 5.52
N LEU A 74 -12.05 0.43 5.74
CA LEU A 74 -12.69 1.35 6.70
C LEU A 74 -12.24 1.10 8.13
N MET A 75 -12.09 -0.16 8.54
CA MET A 75 -11.54 -0.55 9.85
C MET A 75 -10.12 0.00 10.01
N ALA A 76 -9.25 -0.18 9.02
CA ALA A 76 -7.89 0.34 9.07
C ALA A 76 -7.86 1.88 9.14
N VAL A 77 -8.74 2.57 8.41
CA VAL A 77 -8.90 4.04 8.49
C VAL A 77 -9.32 4.48 9.89
N GLU A 78 -10.24 3.77 10.51
CA GLU A 78 -10.69 4.05 11.87
C GLU A 78 -9.55 3.89 12.89
N GLU A 79 -8.77 2.81 12.79
CA GLU A 79 -7.61 2.57 13.65
C GLU A 79 -6.53 3.65 13.49
N ILE A 80 -6.19 4.01 12.24
CA ILE A 80 -5.25 5.07 11.93
C ILE A 80 -5.72 6.41 12.52
N ASN A 81 -7.00 6.73 12.35
CA ASN A 81 -7.57 7.97 12.85
C ASN A 81 -7.60 8.03 14.38
N LYS A 82 -7.92 6.90 15.05
CA LYS A 82 -7.83 6.78 16.53
C LYS A 82 -6.39 6.98 17.02
N ALA A 83 -5.40 6.55 16.26
CA ALA A 83 -3.99 6.73 16.58
C ALA A 83 -3.47 8.16 16.29
N GLY A 84 -4.32 9.09 15.84
CA GLY A 84 -3.94 10.47 15.55
C GLY A 84 -3.80 10.79 14.06
N GLY A 85 -4.16 9.86 13.18
CA GLY A 85 -4.09 10.03 11.73
C GLY A 85 -2.68 9.86 11.14
N VAL A 86 -2.52 10.24 9.90
CA VAL A 86 -1.23 10.23 9.19
C VAL A 86 -0.58 11.61 9.27
N MET A 87 0.57 11.71 9.91
CA MET A 87 1.26 12.98 10.15
C MET A 87 0.35 14.02 10.86
N GLY A 88 -0.49 13.55 11.80
CA GLY A 88 -1.44 14.40 12.53
C GLY A 88 -2.69 14.81 11.75
N ARG A 89 -2.88 14.30 10.54
CA ARG A 89 -4.04 14.56 9.68
C ARG A 89 -4.96 13.35 9.66
N GLN A 90 -6.25 13.59 9.80
CA GLN A 90 -7.25 12.52 9.69
C GLN A 90 -7.31 11.99 8.25
N VAL A 91 -7.61 10.70 8.10
CA VAL A 91 -7.87 10.06 6.81
C VAL A 91 -9.37 10.07 6.56
N GLU A 92 -9.79 10.57 5.41
CA GLU A 92 -11.18 10.59 4.95
C GLU A 92 -11.36 9.58 3.80
N ALA A 93 -12.18 8.57 3.99
CA ALA A 93 -12.46 7.58 2.98
C ALA A 93 -13.63 8.01 2.08
N LYS A 94 -13.42 8.01 0.76
CA LYS A 94 -14.45 8.17 -0.27
C LYS A 94 -14.78 6.79 -0.84
N VAL A 95 -15.96 6.28 -0.47
CA VAL A 95 -16.44 4.98 -0.93
C VAL A 95 -17.32 5.16 -2.15
N VAL A 96 -17.06 4.40 -3.20
CA VAL A 96 -17.89 4.37 -4.42
C VAL A 96 -18.27 2.94 -4.76
N ASP A 97 -19.46 2.76 -5.32
CA ASP A 97 -19.97 1.48 -5.77
C ASP A 97 -20.02 1.43 -7.31
N PRO A 98 -19.17 0.64 -7.96
CA PRO A 98 -19.23 0.38 -9.39
C PRO A 98 -20.22 -0.74 -9.76
N ALA A 99 -21.00 -1.27 -8.82
CA ALA A 99 -22.09 -2.21 -9.04
C ALA A 99 -21.73 -3.45 -9.89
N SER A 100 -20.52 -3.97 -9.78
CA SER A 100 -20.00 -5.09 -10.59
C SER A 100 -20.03 -4.84 -12.10
N ASN A 101 -20.00 -3.58 -12.52
CA ASN A 101 -20.00 -3.15 -13.91
C ASN A 101 -18.64 -2.53 -14.28
N TRP A 102 -17.99 -3.08 -15.28
CA TRP A 102 -16.61 -2.73 -15.63
C TRP A 102 -16.45 -1.30 -16.16
N ASP A 103 -17.44 -0.79 -16.88
CA ASP A 103 -17.47 0.59 -17.37
C ASP A 103 -17.66 1.56 -16.20
N LEU A 104 -18.51 1.21 -15.24
CA LEU A 104 -18.68 2.00 -14.01
C LEU A 104 -17.43 2.00 -13.15
N PHE A 105 -16.63 0.93 -13.12
CA PHE A 105 -15.31 0.96 -12.45
C PHE A 105 -14.44 2.08 -13.00
N ALA A 106 -14.32 2.20 -14.32
CA ALA A 106 -13.53 3.26 -14.95
C ALA A 106 -14.10 4.67 -14.68
N GLU A 107 -15.43 4.80 -14.70
CA GLU A 107 -16.11 6.07 -14.38
C GLU A 107 -15.89 6.47 -12.92
N LYS A 108 -16.08 5.54 -11.97
CA LYS A 108 -15.87 5.78 -10.55
C LYS A 108 -14.40 6.06 -10.21
N ALA A 109 -13.46 5.43 -10.92
CA ALA A 109 -12.05 5.75 -10.81
C ALA A 109 -11.77 7.21 -11.21
N LYS A 110 -12.38 7.68 -12.32
CA LYS A 110 -12.27 9.10 -12.72
C LYS A 110 -12.87 10.04 -11.68
N GLN A 111 -14.05 9.72 -11.15
CA GLN A 111 -14.68 10.48 -10.08
C GLN A 111 -13.75 10.64 -8.88
N LEU A 112 -13.18 9.54 -8.36
CA LEU A 112 -12.29 9.56 -7.22
C LEU A 112 -11.03 10.41 -7.48
N LEU A 113 -10.42 10.28 -8.66
CA LEU A 113 -9.17 10.98 -8.97
C LEU A 113 -9.38 12.46 -9.30
N LEU A 114 -10.40 12.81 -10.09
CA LEU A 114 -10.55 14.15 -10.67
C LEU A 114 -11.51 15.04 -9.87
N GLU A 115 -12.58 14.48 -9.31
CA GLU A 115 -13.59 15.24 -8.58
C GLU A 115 -13.31 15.21 -7.07
N ASP A 116 -13.19 14.02 -6.48
CA ASP A 116 -12.91 13.84 -5.06
C ASP A 116 -11.47 14.17 -4.70
N LYS A 117 -10.54 14.08 -5.68
CA LYS A 117 -9.11 14.37 -5.55
C LYS A 117 -8.45 13.55 -4.45
N VAL A 118 -8.69 12.24 -4.47
CA VAL A 118 -8.08 11.32 -3.53
C VAL A 118 -6.60 11.13 -3.83
N SER A 119 -5.80 10.94 -2.80
CA SER A 119 -4.35 10.73 -2.92
C SER A 119 -4.00 9.32 -3.39
N VAL A 120 -4.85 8.33 -3.06
CA VAL A 120 -4.65 6.92 -3.36
C VAL A 120 -6.01 6.22 -3.38
N VAL A 121 -6.11 5.14 -4.16
CA VAL A 121 -7.29 4.28 -4.20
C VAL A 121 -6.92 2.86 -3.79
N PHE A 122 -7.73 2.27 -2.93
CA PHE A 122 -7.74 0.84 -2.61
C PHE A 122 -8.95 0.22 -3.30
N GLY A 123 -8.73 -0.75 -4.17
CA GLY A 123 -9.88 -1.24 -4.91
C GLY A 123 -9.59 -2.28 -5.97
N CYS A 124 -10.66 -2.63 -6.64
CA CYS A 124 -10.80 -3.73 -7.56
C CYS A 124 -10.65 -5.11 -6.89
N TRP A 125 -11.24 -6.12 -7.49
CA TRP A 125 -11.10 -7.51 -7.05
C TRP A 125 -10.84 -8.44 -8.23
N THR A 126 -11.55 -8.27 -9.34
CA THR A 126 -11.33 -9.06 -10.55
C THR A 126 -10.24 -8.45 -11.43
N SER A 127 -9.58 -9.27 -12.24
CA SER A 127 -8.60 -8.78 -13.21
C SER A 127 -9.24 -7.86 -14.25
N VAL A 128 -10.49 -8.13 -14.64
CA VAL A 128 -11.20 -7.27 -15.58
C VAL A 128 -11.53 -5.90 -15.00
N SER A 129 -11.91 -5.81 -13.73
CA SER A 129 -12.12 -4.51 -13.06
C SER A 129 -10.81 -3.72 -12.98
N ARG A 130 -9.70 -4.37 -12.63
CA ARG A 130 -8.38 -3.74 -12.62
C ARG A 130 -7.99 -3.23 -14.00
N LYS A 131 -8.14 -4.06 -15.04
CA LYS A 131 -7.79 -3.69 -16.42
C LYS A 131 -8.66 -2.56 -16.95
N SER A 132 -9.92 -2.46 -16.55
CA SER A 132 -10.80 -1.36 -16.94
C SER A 132 -10.38 -0.01 -16.35
N VAL A 133 -9.84 -0.01 -15.13
CA VAL A 133 -9.40 1.23 -14.46
C VAL A 133 -7.96 1.61 -14.77
N LEU A 134 -7.11 0.66 -15.18
CA LEU A 134 -5.70 0.88 -15.42
C LEU A 134 -5.40 2.09 -16.31
N PRO A 135 -6.04 2.26 -17.50
CA PRO A 135 -5.82 3.43 -18.35
C PRO A 135 -6.19 4.75 -17.68
N VAL A 136 -7.19 4.72 -16.77
CA VAL A 136 -7.63 5.90 -16.03
C VAL A 136 -6.55 6.34 -15.02
N PHE A 137 -5.99 5.37 -14.27
CA PHE A 137 -4.91 5.65 -13.32
C PHE A 137 -3.65 6.13 -14.01
N GLU A 138 -3.24 5.50 -15.10
CA GLU A 138 -2.05 5.89 -15.87
C GLU A 138 -2.19 7.29 -16.46
N LYS A 139 -3.32 7.58 -17.12
CA LYS A 139 -3.57 8.89 -17.74
C LYS A 139 -3.57 10.03 -16.73
N ASN A 140 -4.09 9.79 -15.54
CA ASN A 140 -4.25 10.82 -14.51
C ASN A 140 -3.17 10.76 -13.42
N ASN A 141 -2.13 9.95 -13.61
CA ASN A 141 -1.07 9.72 -12.63
C ASN A 141 -1.61 9.39 -11.22
N GLY A 142 -2.70 8.64 -11.18
CA GLY A 142 -3.31 8.15 -9.95
C GLY A 142 -2.54 6.96 -9.37
N LEU A 143 -2.85 6.59 -8.14
CA LEU A 143 -2.23 5.47 -7.46
C LEU A 143 -3.29 4.47 -7.01
N LEU A 144 -3.16 3.21 -7.44
CA LEU A 144 -4.03 2.10 -7.08
C LEU A 144 -3.27 1.05 -6.27
N PHE A 145 -3.81 0.66 -5.12
CA PHE A 145 -3.44 -0.55 -4.41
C PHE A 145 -4.45 -1.65 -4.72
N TYR A 146 -4.00 -2.65 -5.48
CA TYR A 146 -4.80 -3.81 -5.86
C TYR A 146 -4.55 -4.94 -4.86
N PRO A 147 -5.57 -5.36 -4.06
CA PRO A 147 -5.34 -6.18 -2.88
C PRO A 147 -5.30 -7.69 -3.13
N VAL A 148 -5.64 -8.14 -4.33
CA VAL A 148 -5.91 -9.57 -4.62
C VAL A 148 -4.75 -10.17 -5.42
N GLN A 149 -4.69 -11.50 -5.46
CA GLN A 149 -3.80 -12.22 -6.37
C GLN A 149 -4.13 -11.88 -7.84
N TYR A 150 -3.15 -11.98 -8.70
CA TYR A 150 -3.31 -11.67 -10.11
C TYR A 150 -2.45 -12.59 -10.99
N GLU A 151 -2.75 -12.61 -12.28
CA GLU A 151 -2.11 -13.50 -13.26
C GLU A 151 -0.63 -13.16 -13.57
N GLY A 152 -0.12 -12.04 -13.07
CA GLY A 152 1.21 -11.55 -13.44
C GLY A 152 1.23 -10.90 -14.82
N GLU A 153 2.43 -10.74 -15.40
CA GLU A 153 2.68 -10.21 -16.75
C GLU A 153 2.11 -8.82 -17.03
N GLU A 154 1.74 -8.10 -15.97
CA GLU A 154 1.26 -6.73 -16.02
C GLU A 154 2.15 -5.86 -15.14
N CYS A 155 2.62 -4.75 -15.68
CA CYS A 155 3.50 -3.82 -14.98
C CYS A 155 3.02 -2.39 -15.24
N SER A 156 2.60 -1.73 -14.17
CA SER A 156 2.26 -0.31 -14.20
C SER A 156 2.88 0.40 -13.00
N ARG A 157 3.48 1.56 -13.23
CA ARG A 157 3.99 2.40 -12.13
C ARG A 157 2.87 3.02 -11.27
N ASN A 158 1.65 2.90 -11.72
CA ASN A 158 0.46 3.45 -11.05
C ASN A 158 -0.29 2.41 -10.21
N VAL A 159 0.14 1.14 -10.22
CA VAL A 159 -0.52 0.05 -9.50
C VAL A 159 0.47 -0.67 -8.60
N PHE A 160 0.12 -0.80 -7.33
CA PHE A 160 0.76 -1.70 -6.38
C PHE A 160 -0.03 -2.99 -6.28
N TYR A 161 0.56 -4.08 -6.75
CA TYR A 161 0.01 -5.43 -6.67
C TYR A 161 0.43 -6.04 -5.34
N THR A 162 -0.50 -6.14 -4.39
CA THR A 162 -0.21 -6.61 -3.04
C THR A 162 -0.58 -8.07 -2.82
N GLY A 163 -1.29 -8.68 -3.77
CA GLY A 163 -1.59 -10.11 -3.77
C GLY A 163 -0.51 -10.97 -4.44
N ALA A 164 -0.65 -12.28 -4.32
CA ALA A 164 0.28 -13.24 -4.89
C ALA A 164 0.23 -13.26 -6.42
N ALA A 165 1.40 -13.35 -7.05
CA ALA A 165 1.55 -13.62 -8.48
C ALA A 165 1.62 -15.13 -8.77
N VAL A 166 1.56 -15.51 -10.03
CA VAL A 166 1.53 -16.92 -10.50
C VAL A 166 2.72 -17.72 -9.98
N ASN A 167 3.92 -17.13 -9.95
CA ASN A 167 5.14 -17.78 -9.46
C ASN A 167 5.15 -18.02 -7.94
N GLN A 168 4.22 -17.41 -7.21
CA GLN A 168 4.07 -17.57 -5.76
C GLN A 168 2.92 -18.52 -5.41
N GLN A 169 2.07 -18.88 -6.35
CA GLN A 169 0.85 -19.64 -6.10
C GLN A 169 0.64 -20.79 -7.09
N ALA A 170 0.31 -20.51 -8.33
CA ALA A 170 -0.07 -21.55 -9.30
C ALA A 170 1.14 -22.36 -9.80
N ALA A 171 2.25 -21.71 -10.13
CA ALA A 171 3.43 -22.39 -10.65
C ALA A 171 3.99 -23.43 -9.65
N PRO A 172 4.30 -23.09 -8.38
CA PRO A 172 4.78 -24.08 -7.42
C PRO A 172 3.74 -25.18 -7.10
N ALA A 173 2.44 -24.89 -7.19
CA ALA A 173 1.41 -25.91 -7.02
C ALA A 173 1.45 -26.95 -8.14
N VAL A 174 1.61 -26.50 -9.40
CA VAL A 174 1.75 -27.42 -10.55
C VAL A 174 3.05 -28.21 -10.44
N GLU A 175 4.17 -27.56 -10.13
CA GLU A 175 5.47 -28.22 -9.94
C GLU A 175 5.40 -29.30 -8.85
N TYR A 176 4.77 -28.99 -7.71
CA TYR A 176 4.57 -29.97 -6.64
C TYR A 176 3.73 -31.16 -7.11
N LEU A 177 2.59 -30.94 -7.77
CA LEU A 177 1.73 -32.01 -8.27
C LEU A 177 2.42 -32.92 -9.31
N MET A 178 3.38 -32.36 -10.06
CA MET A 178 4.18 -33.15 -11.04
C MET A 178 5.34 -33.89 -10.39
N SER A 179 5.73 -33.52 -9.18
CA SER A 179 6.81 -34.22 -8.45
C SER A 179 6.35 -35.58 -7.94
N PRO A 180 7.29 -36.50 -7.62
CA PRO A 180 6.94 -37.80 -7.00
C PRO A 180 6.16 -37.65 -5.70
N GLU A 181 6.52 -36.67 -4.86
CA GLU A 181 5.87 -36.38 -3.58
C GLU A 181 4.43 -35.87 -3.76
N GLY A 182 4.16 -35.12 -4.83
CA GLY A 182 2.85 -34.59 -5.18
C GLY A 182 1.96 -35.55 -5.97
N GLY A 183 2.45 -36.74 -6.31
CA GLY A 183 1.69 -37.77 -7.01
C GLY A 183 2.09 -38.00 -8.47
N GLY A 184 3.05 -37.24 -9.00
CA GLY A 184 3.61 -37.44 -10.35
C GLY A 184 2.61 -37.23 -11.49
N TYR A 185 1.63 -36.37 -11.28
CA TYR A 185 0.58 -36.10 -12.26
C TYR A 185 1.13 -35.46 -13.53
N LYS A 186 0.67 -35.96 -14.70
CA LYS A 186 1.09 -35.51 -16.03
C LYS A 186 -0.07 -34.96 -16.87
N LYS A 187 -1.29 -35.06 -16.37
CA LYS A 187 -2.49 -34.60 -17.06
C LYS A 187 -3.27 -33.67 -16.13
N PHE A 188 -3.60 -32.49 -16.62
CA PHE A 188 -4.32 -31.47 -15.90
C PHE A 188 -5.59 -31.10 -16.67
N TYR A 189 -6.65 -30.84 -15.95
CA TYR A 189 -7.87 -30.23 -16.48
C TYR A 189 -7.96 -28.80 -15.96
N LEU A 190 -8.16 -27.85 -16.87
CA LEU A 190 -8.30 -26.43 -16.53
C LEU A 190 -9.78 -26.05 -16.54
N LEU A 191 -10.23 -25.49 -15.42
CA LEU A 191 -11.58 -24.93 -15.28
C LEU A 191 -11.41 -23.47 -14.77
N GLY A 192 -12.06 -22.54 -15.44
CA GLY A 192 -12.02 -21.12 -15.10
C GLY A 192 -13.34 -20.43 -15.40
N THR A 193 -13.41 -19.17 -15.03
CA THR A 193 -14.51 -18.28 -15.41
C THR A 193 -14.19 -17.59 -16.74
N ASP A 194 -15.24 -17.30 -17.50
CA ASP A 194 -15.17 -16.49 -18.73
C ASP A 194 -15.52 -15.03 -18.36
N ASN A 195 -14.48 -14.23 -18.15
CA ASN A 195 -14.60 -12.82 -17.74
C ASN A 195 -14.06 -11.89 -18.81
#